data_a3de84bd52a4d2465120f236bfa73974
#
_entry.id   a3de84bd52a4d2465120f236bfa73974
#
_cell.length_a   1.000
_cell.length_b   1.000
_cell.length_c   1.000
_cell.angle_alpha   90.00
_cell.angle_beta   90.00
_cell.angle_gamma   90.00
#
_symmetry.space_group_name_H-M   'P 1'
#
loop_
_entity.id
_entity.type
_entity.pdbx_description
1 polymer ?
#
loop_
_entity_poly.entity_id
_entity_poly.type
_entity_poly.pdbx_seq_one_letter_code
_entity_poly.pdbx_strand_id
1 'polypeptide(L)'
;RSFRIKGKGDAIIKFEDGTSGIVDYKTSKFKEKNGKDYNDELNKKIFEYTSQLHCYSLLYSHLETDEKFLAENTRAKKPDSIKKSIEETQKKIKKISIKETSLLGLVFIYPEKLLNKDNVSVDFSHKFIKVKLDMKNFMKLLTKYLDMLHNEKPPEPTEDCKSCNYFISAGRIMNEK
;
A
#
# COMPACT_ATOMS: atom_id res chain seq x y z
N ARG A 1 -16.38 -7.44 15.56
CA ARG A 1 -16.28 -6.43 14.47
C ARG A 1 -15.48 -7.02 13.33
N SER A 2 -15.90 -6.81 12.08
CA SER A 2 -15.17 -7.23 10.87
C SER A 2 -14.43 -6.04 10.28
N PHE A 3 -13.22 -6.26 9.77
CA PHE A 3 -12.45 -5.25 9.07
C PHE A 3 -12.34 -5.61 7.60
N ARG A 4 -12.33 -4.60 6.76
CA ARG A 4 -12.11 -4.74 5.32
C ARG A 4 -10.84 -4.01 4.93
N ILE A 5 -9.89 -4.73 4.36
CA ILE A 5 -8.68 -4.17 3.79
C ILE A 5 -8.94 -3.88 2.31
N LYS A 6 -8.62 -2.68 1.86
CA LYS A 6 -8.72 -2.26 0.46
C LYS A 6 -7.38 -1.69 0.02
N GLY A 7 -7.00 -1.95 -1.23
CA GLY A 7 -5.79 -1.42 -1.81
C GLY A 7 -5.76 -1.60 -3.33
N LYS A 8 -4.85 -0.88 -3.99
CA LYS A 8 -4.59 -0.99 -5.42
C LYS A 8 -3.08 -0.99 -5.61
N GLY A 9 -2.54 -2.13 -6.05
CA GLY A 9 -1.13 -2.23 -6.43
C GLY A 9 -0.91 -1.69 -7.84
N ASP A 10 0.29 -1.19 -8.10
CA ASP A 10 0.62 -0.59 -9.40
C ASP A 10 0.89 -1.64 -10.47
N ALA A 11 1.64 -2.69 -10.15
CA ALA A 11 1.93 -3.75 -11.11
C ALA A 11 2.02 -5.15 -10.46
N ILE A 12 1.52 -6.15 -11.19
CA ILE A 12 1.69 -7.56 -10.90
C ILE A 12 2.45 -8.17 -12.07
N ILE A 13 3.55 -8.84 -11.77
CA ILE A 13 4.37 -9.57 -12.74
C ILE A 13 4.10 -11.05 -12.53
N LYS A 14 3.73 -11.77 -13.57
CA LYS A 14 3.57 -13.23 -13.53
C LYS A 14 4.82 -13.87 -14.12
N PHE A 15 5.42 -14.79 -13.40
CA PHE A 15 6.59 -15.53 -13.84
C PHE A 15 6.19 -16.87 -14.48
N GLU A 16 7.08 -17.42 -15.29
CA GLU A 16 6.86 -18.70 -16.00
C GLU A 16 6.70 -19.88 -15.04
N ASP A 17 7.31 -19.83 -13.86
CA ASP A 17 7.18 -20.83 -12.80
C ASP A 17 5.80 -20.78 -12.07
N GLY A 18 4.91 -19.87 -12.48
CA GLY A 18 3.59 -19.68 -11.89
C GLY A 18 3.57 -18.82 -10.64
N THR A 19 4.71 -18.36 -10.15
CA THR A 19 4.78 -17.38 -9.06
C THR A 19 4.50 -15.97 -9.56
N SER A 20 4.39 -15.01 -8.65
CA SER A 20 4.11 -13.62 -9.02
C SER A 20 4.98 -12.63 -8.24
N GLY A 21 5.30 -11.53 -8.91
CA GLY A 21 5.92 -10.36 -8.31
C GLY A 21 4.90 -9.23 -8.14
N ILE A 22 5.03 -8.48 -7.06
CA ILE A 22 4.27 -7.25 -6.83
C ILE A 22 5.25 -6.09 -6.79
N VAL A 23 5.00 -5.10 -7.63
CA VAL A 23 5.84 -3.91 -7.76
C VAL A 23 5.01 -2.67 -7.56
N ASP A 24 5.56 -1.73 -6.81
CA ASP A 24 4.95 -0.44 -6.54
C ASP A 24 5.91 0.69 -6.99
N TYR A 25 5.36 1.65 -7.73
CA TYR A 25 6.12 2.76 -8.30
C TYR A 25 6.10 3.97 -7.37
N LYS A 26 7.27 4.56 -7.15
CA LYS A 26 7.45 5.77 -6.33
C LYS A 26 8.10 6.87 -7.17
N THR A 27 7.45 8.02 -7.24
CA THR A 27 7.95 9.19 -7.97
C THR A 27 8.86 10.09 -7.16
N SER A 28 9.30 9.65 -5.98
CA SER A 28 10.21 10.39 -5.12
C SER A 28 11.67 10.04 -5.41
N LYS A 29 12.55 11.03 -5.30
CA LYS A 29 14.00 10.81 -5.45
C LYS A 29 14.50 9.90 -4.32
N PHE A 30 15.09 8.78 -4.70
CA PHE A 30 15.83 7.94 -3.78
C PHE A 30 17.21 8.56 -3.58
N LYS A 31 17.41 9.30 -2.49
CA LYS A 31 18.71 9.89 -2.16
C LYS A 31 19.50 8.88 -1.33
N GLU A 32 20.56 8.34 -1.88
CA GLU A 32 21.64 7.79 -1.07
C GLU A 32 22.48 8.97 -0.57
N LYS A 33 22.35 9.32 0.69
CA LYS A 33 23.29 10.25 1.32
C LYS A 33 24.37 9.47 2.05
N ASN A 34 25.62 9.81 1.81
CA ASN A 34 26.75 9.36 2.60
C ASN A 34 26.73 10.14 3.94
N GLY A 35 25.97 9.67 4.95
CA GLY A 35 25.91 10.33 6.24
C GLY A 35 24.90 9.73 7.21
N LYS A 36 25.18 9.80 8.50
CA LYS A 36 24.46 9.11 9.58
C LYS A 36 22.99 9.50 9.78
N ASP A 37 22.56 10.68 9.32
CA ASP A 37 21.21 11.21 9.57
C ASP A 37 20.16 10.74 8.55
N TYR A 38 20.58 9.96 7.56
CA TYR A 38 19.73 9.52 6.46
C TYR A 38 18.93 8.24 6.78
N ASN A 39 19.35 7.49 7.79
CA ASN A 39 18.83 6.15 8.03
C ASN A 39 17.38 6.13 8.57
N ASP A 40 16.97 7.11 9.37
CA ASP A 40 15.68 7.01 10.07
C ASP A 40 14.47 7.36 9.21
N GLU A 41 14.49 8.45 8.44
CA GLU A 41 13.36 8.80 7.57
C GLU A 41 13.21 7.84 6.38
N LEU A 42 14.33 7.42 5.78
CA LEU A 42 14.30 6.47 4.69
C LEU A 42 13.88 5.09 5.20
N ASN A 43 14.37 4.67 6.35
CA ASN A 43 14.00 3.40 6.97
C ASN A 43 12.52 3.40 7.37
N LYS A 44 11.98 4.50 7.89
CA LYS A 44 10.54 4.66 8.15
C LYS A 44 9.73 4.54 6.85
N LYS A 45 10.10 5.25 5.79
CA LYS A 45 9.42 5.18 4.49
C LYS A 45 9.53 3.80 3.84
N ILE A 46 10.70 3.17 3.88
CA ILE A 46 10.87 1.79 3.38
C ILE A 46 10.01 0.83 4.17
N PHE A 47 9.91 0.98 5.49
CA PHE A 47 9.02 0.17 6.32
C PHE A 47 7.54 0.34 5.93
N GLU A 48 7.08 1.58 5.71
CA GLU A 48 5.72 1.85 5.25
C GLU A 48 5.44 1.22 3.89
N TYR A 49 6.35 1.41 2.92
CA TYR A 49 6.24 0.82 1.58
C TYR A 49 6.33 -0.70 1.59
N THR A 50 7.17 -1.25 2.45
CA THR A 50 7.29 -2.69 2.67
C THR A 50 5.97 -3.27 3.21
N SER A 51 5.37 -2.61 4.19
CA SER A 51 4.06 -2.99 4.73
C SER A 51 2.97 -2.91 3.68
N GLN A 52 2.98 -1.87 2.83
CA GLN A 52 2.06 -1.71 1.71
C GLN A 52 2.17 -2.88 0.70
N LEU A 53 3.38 -3.27 0.32
CA LEU A 53 3.60 -4.40 -0.59
C LEU A 53 3.12 -5.74 0.00
N HIS A 54 3.32 -5.96 1.30
CA HIS A 54 2.80 -7.16 1.99
C HIS A 54 1.27 -7.14 2.04
N CYS A 55 0.64 -5.97 2.27
CA CYS A 55 -0.81 -5.82 2.15
C CYS A 55 -1.29 -6.20 0.75
N TYR A 56 -0.62 -5.75 -0.30
CA TYR A 56 -0.99 -6.12 -1.68
C TYR A 56 -0.83 -7.61 -1.93
N SER A 57 0.25 -8.23 -1.43
CA SER A 57 0.43 -9.68 -1.52
C SER A 57 -0.74 -10.43 -0.87
N LEU A 58 -1.14 -10.02 0.33
CA LEU A 58 -2.29 -10.59 1.04
C LEU A 58 -3.59 -10.38 0.26
N LEU A 59 -3.84 -9.17 -0.23
CA LEU A 59 -5.06 -8.83 -0.97
C LEU A 59 -5.19 -9.65 -2.25
N TYR A 60 -4.13 -9.73 -3.05
CA TYR A 60 -4.17 -10.41 -4.34
C TYR A 60 -4.21 -11.94 -4.22
N SER A 61 -3.76 -12.51 -3.10
CA SER A 61 -3.90 -13.94 -2.81
C SER A 61 -5.28 -14.32 -2.22
N HIS A 62 -6.05 -13.34 -1.72
CA HIS A 62 -7.34 -13.55 -1.06
C HIS A 62 -8.44 -12.65 -1.65
N LEU A 63 -8.47 -12.50 -2.98
CA LEU A 63 -9.50 -11.70 -3.63
C LEU A 63 -10.87 -12.36 -3.48
N GLU A 64 -11.84 -11.56 -3.02
CA GLU A 64 -13.21 -12.00 -2.85
C GLU A 64 -13.89 -12.25 -4.20
N THR A 65 -14.45 -13.42 -4.37
CA THR A 65 -15.15 -13.86 -5.59
C THR A 65 -16.60 -14.23 -5.35
N ASP A 66 -17.07 -14.15 -4.10
CA ASP A 66 -18.45 -14.46 -3.74
C ASP A 66 -19.44 -13.55 -4.46
N GLU A 67 -20.42 -14.15 -5.13
CA GLU A 67 -21.37 -13.41 -5.97
C GLU A 67 -22.26 -12.48 -5.17
N LYS A 68 -22.66 -12.87 -3.96
CA LYS A 68 -23.49 -12.05 -3.08
C LYS A 68 -22.73 -10.81 -2.66
N PHE A 69 -21.46 -10.99 -2.25
CA PHE A 69 -20.59 -9.88 -1.91
C PHE A 69 -20.38 -8.93 -3.09
N LEU A 70 -20.13 -9.46 -4.29
CA LEU A 70 -19.94 -8.67 -5.50
C LEU A 70 -21.22 -7.92 -5.89
N ALA A 71 -22.39 -8.55 -5.75
CA ALA A 71 -23.68 -7.91 -5.99
C ALA A 71 -23.96 -6.75 -5.05
N GLU A 72 -23.67 -6.91 -3.75
CA GLU A 72 -23.85 -5.87 -2.74
C GLU A 72 -22.89 -4.66 -2.94
N ASN A 73 -21.73 -4.89 -3.58
CA ASN A 73 -20.70 -3.86 -3.77
C ASN A 73 -20.63 -3.31 -5.20
N THR A 74 -21.50 -3.72 -6.12
CA THR A 74 -21.60 -3.12 -7.47
C THR A 74 -22.37 -1.81 -7.44
N ARG A 75 -22.06 -0.92 -8.38
CA ARG A 75 -22.84 0.30 -8.62
C ARG A 75 -24.05 0.08 -9.53
N ALA A 76 -24.14 -1.07 -10.17
CA ALA A 76 -25.24 -1.42 -11.03
C ALA A 76 -26.55 -1.59 -10.23
N LYS A 77 -27.67 -1.09 -10.75
CA LYS A 77 -28.97 -1.13 -10.07
C LYS A 77 -29.96 -2.10 -10.71
N LYS A 78 -29.81 -2.41 -12.02
CA LYS A 78 -30.68 -3.33 -12.76
C LYS A 78 -30.15 -4.77 -12.66
N PRO A 79 -31.00 -5.80 -12.51
CA PRO A 79 -30.56 -7.19 -12.35
C PRO A 79 -29.58 -7.67 -13.44
N ASP A 80 -29.87 -7.44 -14.71
CA ASP A 80 -28.97 -7.83 -15.79
C ASP A 80 -27.63 -7.10 -15.78
N SER A 81 -27.64 -5.81 -15.37
CA SER A 81 -26.42 -5.03 -15.21
C SER A 81 -25.60 -5.47 -14.02
N ILE A 82 -26.25 -5.95 -12.96
CA ILE A 82 -25.58 -6.54 -11.79
C ILE A 82 -24.85 -7.82 -12.20
N LYS A 83 -25.55 -8.75 -12.88
CA LYS A 83 -24.98 -10.01 -13.36
C LYS A 83 -23.77 -9.77 -14.26
N LYS A 84 -23.90 -8.90 -15.25
CA LYS A 84 -22.79 -8.52 -16.13
C LYS A 84 -21.60 -7.93 -15.37
N SER A 85 -21.86 -7.05 -14.38
CA SER A 85 -20.82 -6.44 -13.54
C SER A 85 -20.09 -7.50 -12.69
N ILE A 86 -20.80 -8.49 -12.17
CA ILE A 86 -20.22 -9.61 -11.43
C ILE A 86 -19.30 -10.43 -12.33
N GLU A 87 -19.78 -10.86 -13.50
CA GLU A 87 -19.00 -11.65 -14.47
C GLU A 87 -17.72 -10.93 -14.90
N GLU A 88 -17.83 -9.62 -15.22
CA GLU A 88 -16.67 -8.81 -15.58
C GLU A 88 -15.66 -8.69 -14.41
N THR A 89 -16.16 -8.53 -13.18
CA THR A 89 -15.33 -8.46 -11.98
C THR A 89 -14.63 -9.78 -11.71
N GLN A 90 -15.33 -10.90 -11.80
CA GLN A 90 -14.74 -12.23 -11.65
C GLN A 90 -13.68 -12.52 -12.70
N LYS A 91 -13.89 -12.12 -13.97
CA LYS A 91 -12.87 -12.22 -15.02
C LYS A 91 -11.63 -11.39 -14.69
N LYS A 92 -11.80 -10.18 -14.17
CA LYS A 92 -10.68 -9.33 -13.72
C LYS A 92 -9.94 -9.96 -12.56
N ILE A 93 -10.66 -10.47 -11.55
CA ILE A 93 -10.08 -11.15 -10.39
C ILE A 93 -9.22 -12.35 -10.82
N LYS A 94 -9.73 -13.22 -11.71
CA LYS A 94 -8.94 -14.35 -12.25
C LYS A 94 -7.63 -13.90 -12.92
N LYS A 95 -7.63 -12.72 -13.55
CA LYS A 95 -6.45 -12.15 -14.19
C LYS A 95 -5.40 -11.66 -13.20
N ILE A 96 -5.83 -11.06 -12.10
CA ILE A 96 -4.95 -10.39 -11.12
C ILE A 96 -4.68 -11.22 -9.86
N SER A 97 -5.48 -12.28 -9.60
CA SER A 97 -5.22 -13.17 -8.46
C SER A 97 -3.86 -13.86 -8.60
N ILE A 98 -3.18 -14.01 -7.49
CA ILE A 98 -1.88 -14.67 -7.39
C ILE A 98 -2.01 -15.88 -6.48
N LYS A 99 -1.28 -16.97 -6.81
CA LYS A 99 -1.19 -18.15 -5.95
C LYS A 99 -0.09 -17.97 -4.91
N GLU A 100 1.07 -17.51 -5.37
CA GLU A 100 2.25 -17.34 -4.54
C GLU A 100 3.01 -16.07 -4.97
N THR A 101 3.44 -15.30 -3.98
CA THR A 101 4.31 -14.14 -4.18
C THR A 101 5.76 -14.54 -3.98
N SER A 102 6.58 -14.39 -5.02
CA SER A 102 8.03 -14.65 -4.95
C SER A 102 8.88 -13.38 -4.94
N LEU A 103 8.30 -12.26 -5.35
CA LEU A 103 8.99 -10.97 -5.44
C LEU A 103 8.13 -9.84 -4.90
N LEU A 104 8.68 -9.03 -4.02
CA LEU A 104 8.19 -7.70 -3.70
C LEU A 104 9.22 -6.68 -4.13
N GLY A 105 8.80 -5.61 -4.81
CA GLY A 105 9.71 -4.61 -5.35
C GLY A 105 9.17 -3.19 -5.28
N LEU A 106 10.08 -2.26 -5.03
CA LEU A 106 9.84 -0.82 -5.16
C LEU A 106 10.64 -0.30 -6.35
N VAL A 107 10.00 0.44 -7.22
CA VAL A 107 10.66 1.12 -8.33
C VAL A 107 10.57 2.62 -8.11
N PHE A 108 11.68 3.25 -7.79
CA PHE A 108 11.77 4.70 -7.69
C PHE A 108 12.09 5.25 -9.07
N ILE A 109 11.26 6.18 -9.55
CA ILE A 109 11.47 6.91 -10.81
C ILE A 109 11.45 8.39 -10.49
N TYR A 110 12.51 9.10 -10.82
CA TYR A 110 12.61 10.52 -10.49
C TYR A 110 13.36 11.30 -11.56
N PRO A 111 13.02 12.59 -11.78
CA PRO A 111 13.75 13.44 -12.68
C PRO A 111 15.15 13.72 -12.09
N GLU A 112 16.16 13.56 -12.91
CA GLU A 112 17.57 13.78 -12.52
C GLU A 112 18.10 15.09 -13.07
N LYS A 113 17.92 15.33 -14.36
CA LYS A 113 18.50 16.45 -15.05
C LYS A 113 17.55 17.05 -16.09
N LEU A 114 17.49 18.36 -16.16
CA LEU A 114 16.89 19.07 -17.25
C LEU A 114 17.92 19.18 -18.39
N LEU A 115 17.64 18.55 -19.54
CA LEU A 115 18.59 18.47 -20.65
C LEU A 115 18.54 19.70 -21.56
N ASN A 116 17.36 20.29 -21.73
CA ASN A 116 17.18 21.46 -22.58
C ASN A 116 16.12 22.39 -21.99
N LYS A 117 16.42 23.69 -21.94
CA LYS A 117 15.47 24.71 -21.45
C LYS A 117 14.41 25.09 -22.47
N ASP A 118 14.73 25.02 -23.76
CA ASP A 118 13.83 25.47 -24.82
C ASP A 118 12.81 24.42 -25.24
N ASN A 119 13.17 23.12 -25.13
CA ASN A 119 12.31 21.97 -25.47
C ASN A 119 12.18 21.04 -24.28
N VAL A 120 11.79 21.48 -23.14
CA VAL A 120 11.61 20.78 -21.86
C VAL A 120 11.88 19.27 -21.96
N SER A 121 13.16 18.90 -22.08
CA SER A 121 13.60 17.50 -22.06
C SER A 121 14.14 17.18 -20.67
N VAL A 122 13.62 16.14 -20.05
CA VAL A 122 13.98 15.73 -18.70
C VAL A 122 14.55 14.33 -18.75
N ASP A 123 15.72 14.16 -18.17
CA ASP A 123 16.31 12.84 -17.95
C ASP A 123 15.78 12.24 -16.66
N PHE A 124 15.39 10.94 -16.71
CA PHE A 124 14.85 10.22 -15.57
C PHE A 124 15.79 9.09 -15.15
N SER A 125 16.08 9.07 -13.87
CA SER A 125 16.76 7.93 -13.25
C SER A 125 15.75 7.01 -12.57
N HIS A 126 16.13 5.74 -12.46
CA HIS A 126 15.34 4.75 -11.76
C HIS A 126 16.20 3.91 -10.83
N LYS A 127 15.58 3.42 -9.75
CA LYS A 127 16.18 2.45 -8.84
C LYS A 127 15.18 1.39 -8.45
N PHE A 128 15.57 0.12 -8.60
CA PHE A 128 14.79 -1.01 -8.11
C PHE A 128 15.31 -1.46 -6.75
N ILE A 129 14.39 -1.63 -5.79
CA ILE A 129 14.69 -2.19 -4.47
C ILE A 129 13.87 -3.44 -4.29
N LYS A 130 14.56 -4.58 -4.18
CA LYS A 130 13.92 -5.84 -3.79
C LYS A 130 13.60 -5.81 -2.30
N VAL A 131 12.34 -6.03 -1.96
CA VAL A 131 11.88 -6.12 -0.57
C VAL A 131 11.82 -7.59 -0.17
N LYS A 132 12.32 -7.90 1.02
CA LYS A 132 12.24 -9.26 1.57
C LYS A 132 10.78 -9.58 1.90
N LEU A 133 10.28 -10.68 1.35
CA LEU A 133 8.98 -11.21 1.69
C LEU A 133 9.02 -11.83 3.10
N ASP A 134 8.24 -11.30 4.03
CA ASP A 134 8.12 -11.80 5.39
C ASP A 134 6.66 -11.70 5.88
N MET A 135 5.81 -12.54 5.30
CA MET A 135 4.38 -12.57 5.63
C MET A 135 4.13 -12.90 7.10
N LYS A 136 4.99 -13.69 7.74
CA LYS A 136 4.84 -14.07 9.15
C LYS A 136 4.93 -12.85 10.07
N ASN A 137 5.94 -12.02 9.90
CA ASN A 137 6.09 -10.80 10.70
C ASN A 137 5.07 -9.74 10.30
N PHE A 138 4.73 -9.64 9.01
CA PHE A 138 3.67 -8.76 8.55
C PHE A 138 2.32 -9.11 9.19
N MET A 139 1.92 -10.39 9.24
CA MET A 139 0.67 -10.81 9.87
C MET A 139 0.63 -10.51 11.37
N LYS A 140 1.75 -10.67 12.08
CA LYS A 140 1.84 -10.25 13.49
C LYS A 140 1.62 -8.75 13.66
N LEU A 141 2.22 -7.94 12.79
CA LEU A 141 2.06 -6.49 12.79
C LEU A 141 0.62 -6.09 12.49
N LEU A 142 0.02 -6.70 11.48
CA LEU A 142 -1.38 -6.46 11.09
C LEU A 142 -2.33 -6.81 12.24
N THR A 143 -2.15 -7.97 12.88
CA THR A 143 -2.95 -8.36 14.05
C THR A 143 -2.83 -7.33 15.16
N LYS A 144 -1.62 -6.88 15.50
CA LYS A 144 -1.41 -5.83 16.50
C LYS A 144 -2.16 -4.54 16.16
N TYR A 145 -2.17 -4.11 14.91
CA TYR A 145 -2.93 -2.91 14.51
C TYR A 145 -4.45 -3.15 14.61
N LEU A 146 -4.93 -4.32 14.21
CA LEU A 146 -6.33 -4.66 14.34
C LEU A 146 -6.78 -4.72 15.81
N ASP A 147 -5.96 -5.26 16.69
CA ASP A 147 -6.22 -5.27 18.14
C ASP A 147 -6.28 -3.86 18.70
N MET A 148 -5.38 -2.96 18.29
CA MET A 148 -5.44 -1.55 18.68
C MET A 148 -6.72 -0.85 18.20
N LEU A 149 -7.21 -1.18 16.99
CA LEU A 149 -8.47 -0.65 16.47
C LEU A 149 -9.72 -1.23 17.17
N HIS A 150 -9.59 -2.40 17.80
CA HIS A 150 -10.66 -3.00 18.61
C HIS A 150 -10.73 -2.44 20.03
N ASN A 151 -9.65 -1.88 20.54
CA ASN A 151 -9.61 -1.30 21.87
C ASN A 151 -10.56 -0.08 21.93
N GLU A 152 -11.30 0.02 23.02
CA GLU A 152 -12.17 1.16 23.29
C GLU A 152 -11.38 2.45 23.57
N LYS A 153 -10.19 2.30 24.09
CA LYS A 153 -9.28 3.42 24.37
C LYS A 153 -8.25 3.57 23.23
N PRO A 154 -8.02 4.77 22.74
CA PRO A 154 -6.94 5.02 21.80
C PRO A 154 -5.60 4.68 22.45
N PRO A 155 -4.59 4.27 21.66
CA PRO A 155 -3.24 4.06 22.20
C PRO A 155 -2.67 5.36 22.76
N GLU A 156 -1.84 5.23 23.77
CA GLU A 156 -1.11 6.38 24.34
C GLU A 156 -0.29 7.07 23.24
N PRO A 157 -0.31 8.43 23.21
CA PRO A 157 0.44 9.18 22.23
C PRO A 157 1.96 8.99 22.46
N THR A 158 2.71 8.78 21.40
CA THR A 158 4.16 8.83 21.46
C THR A 158 4.63 10.28 21.45
N GLU A 159 5.76 10.57 22.07
CA GLU A 159 6.36 11.92 22.15
C GLU A 159 6.53 12.57 20.77
N ASP A 160 6.85 11.77 19.75
CA ASP A 160 7.05 12.21 18.36
C ASP A 160 5.77 12.29 17.52
N CYS A 161 4.61 11.94 18.08
CA CYS A 161 3.36 11.94 17.32
C CYS A 161 2.82 13.34 17.09
N LYS A 162 3.14 13.94 15.94
CA LYS A 162 2.70 15.29 15.56
C LYS A 162 1.18 15.47 15.59
N SER A 163 0.42 14.45 15.15
CA SER A 163 -1.05 14.49 15.17
C SER A 163 -1.59 14.46 16.60
N CYS A 164 -1.05 13.57 17.46
CA CYS A 164 -1.46 13.50 18.85
C CYS A 164 -1.14 14.82 19.58
N ASN A 165 0.06 15.35 19.38
CA ASN A 165 0.50 16.60 19.99
C ASN A 165 -0.37 17.79 19.53
N TYR A 166 -0.77 17.81 18.25
CA TYR A 166 -1.70 18.81 17.74
C TYR A 166 -3.07 18.72 18.43
N PHE A 167 -3.66 17.52 18.53
CA PHE A 167 -4.96 17.34 19.18
C PHE A 167 -4.93 17.66 20.68
N ILE A 168 -3.86 17.30 21.39
CA ILE A 168 -3.68 17.64 22.80
C ILE A 168 -3.60 19.16 22.97
N SER A 169 -2.82 19.83 22.13
CA SER A 169 -2.67 21.29 22.17
C SER A 169 -3.97 22.00 21.82
N ALA A 170 -4.68 21.57 20.79
CA ALA A 170 -5.98 22.13 20.40
C ALA A 170 -7.04 21.93 21.49
N GLY A 171 -7.08 20.75 22.13
CA GLY A 171 -7.99 20.45 23.23
C GLY A 171 -7.73 21.34 24.47
N ARG A 172 -6.47 21.66 24.77
CA ARG A 172 -6.12 22.61 25.85
C ARG A 172 -6.65 24.02 25.55
N ILE A 173 -6.46 24.50 24.33
CA ILE A 173 -6.96 25.82 23.91
C ILE A 173 -8.49 25.91 23.97
N MET A 174 -9.21 24.81 23.69
CA MET A 174 -10.69 24.78 23.76
C MET A 174 -11.22 24.74 25.20
N ASN A 175 -10.45 24.18 26.13
CA ASN A 175 -10.85 24.07 27.53
C ASN A 175 -10.48 25.29 28.39
N GLU A 176 -9.69 26.22 27.86
CA GLU A 176 -9.28 27.47 28.53
C GLU A 176 -10.24 28.64 28.21
N LYS A 177 -11.37 28.40 27.52
CA LYS A 177 -12.44 29.36 27.26
C LYS A 177 -13.68 28.99 28.07
#